data_f85cc236040eefe1456fd51478801867
#
_entry.id   f85cc236040eefe1456fd51478801867
#
_cell.length_a   1.000
_cell.length_b   1.000
_cell.length_c   1.000
_cell.angle_alpha   90.00
_cell.angle_beta   90.00
_cell.angle_gamma   90.00
#
_symmetry.space_group_name_H-M   'P 1'
#
loop_
_entity.id
_entity.type
_entity.pdbx_description
1 polymer ?
#
loop_
_entity_poly.entity_id
_entity_poly.type
_entity_poly.pdbx_seq_one_letter_code
_entity_poly.pdbx_strand_id
1 'polypeptide(L)'
;MALPTYDEVIAKWDPVLGLEVHVELNTQSKMFCSCATEFGGAPNTQTCPVCLALPGALPVVNEKAIESTILIGLALNCKIAPYSRFARKNYFYPDMPKNFQISQYDEPICFDGYVDVEIETEEGPKQFRIEIERVHMEEDTGKSLHVGGATGRIHGADYSLLDYNRAGIPLVEIVTKIVPGTGKYAPEVAKAYVAELRDILRGLKVSDV
;
A
#
# COMPACT_ATOMS: atom_id res chain seq x y z
N MET A 1 30.19 -14.50 -13.57
CA MET A 1 30.63 -13.10 -13.54
C MET A 1 30.29 -12.51 -12.18
N ALA A 2 31.22 -11.78 -11.53
CA ALA A 2 30.88 -11.02 -10.32
C ALA A 2 29.94 -9.88 -10.72
N LEU A 3 28.94 -9.58 -9.86
CA LEU A 3 28.09 -8.43 -10.05
C LEU A 3 28.92 -7.13 -9.84
N PRO A 4 28.64 -6.06 -10.61
CA PRO A 4 29.31 -4.77 -10.38
C PRO A 4 28.97 -4.22 -9.01
N THR A 5 29.87 -3.43 -8.46
CA THR A 5 29.61 -2.69 -7.21
C THR A 5 28.64 -1.54 -7.44
N TYR A 6 28.04 -1.01 -6.37
CA TYR A 6 27.14 0.15 -6.46
C TYR A 6 27.83 1.34 -7.14
N ASP A 7 29.06 1.68 -6.75
CA ASP A 7 29.82 2.79 -7.30
C ASP A 7 30.11 2.62 -8.82
N GLU A 8 30.39 1.41 -9.26
CA GLU A 8 30.59 1.11 -10.67
C GLU A 8 29.29 1.27 -11.50
N VAL A 9 28.13 0.99 -10.89
CA VAL A 9 26.83 1.18 -11.55
C VAL A 9 26.49 2.66 -11.62
N ILE A 10 26.59 3.40 -10.51
CA ILE A 10 26.26 4.83 -10.44
C ILE A 10 27.17 5.69 -11.33
N ALA A 11 28.44 5.26 -11.55
CA ALA A 11 29.34 5.95 -12.48
C ALA A 11 28.87 5.90 -13.94
N LYS A 12 27.96 4.98 -14.28
CA LYS A 12 27.49 4.75 -15.66
C LYS A 12 26.00 5.03 -15.87
N TRP A 13 25.21 4.93 -14.80
CA TRP A 13 23.75 4.96 -14.84
C TRP A 13 23.20 5.88 -13.78
N ASP A 14 22.19 6.66 -14.12
CA ASP A 14 21.41 7.45 -13.16
C ASP A 14 20.25 6.57 -12.64
N PRO A 15 20.12 6.34 -11.33
CA PRO A 15 19.03 5.55 -10.79
C PRO A 15 17.70 6.29 -10.92
N VAL A 16 16.67 5.54 -11.27
CA VAL A 16 15.30 6.03 -11.30
C VAL A 16 14.54 5.45 -10.12
N LEU A 17 14.02 6.32 -9.28
CA LEU A 17 13.28 5.97 -8.06
C LEU A 17 11.79 6.23 -8.26
N GLY A 18 10.97 5.21 -8.07
CA GLY A 18 9.52 5.29 -7.94
C GLY A 18 9.09 4.42 -6.76
N LEU A 19 8.16 4.91 -5.95
CA LEU A 19 7.73 4.24 -4.72
C LEU A 19 6.22 4.07 -4.71
N GLU A 20 5.78 2.88 -4.33
CA GLU A 20 4.39 2.53 -4.02
C GLU A 20 4.37 2.01 -2.59
N VAL A 21 3.58 2.66 -1.73
CA VAL A 21 3.49 2.32 -0.31
C VAL A 21 2.06 2.00 0.05
N HIS A 22 1.84 0.77 0.52
CA HIS A 22 0.56 0.35 1.06
C HIS A 22 0.47 0.65 2.56
N VAL A 23 -0.67 1.20 2.96
CA VAL A 23 -0.99 1.55 4.34
C VAL A 23 -2.28 0.84 4.73
N GLU A 24 -2.20 -0.09 5.67
CA GLU A 24 -3.37 -0.68 6.30
C GLU A 24 -3.99 0.32 7.27
N LEU A 25 -5.29 0.61 7.10
CA LEU A 25 -6.00 1.56 7.94
C LEU A 25 -6.55 0.88 9.21
N ASN A 26 -6.43 1.54 10.35
CA ASN A 26 -6.90 1.04 11.65
C ASN A 26 -8.42 1.23 11.87
N THR A 27 -9.23 0.91 10.86
CA THR A 27 -10.69 0.94 10.98
C THR A 27 -11.21 -0.24 11.81
N GLN A 28 -12.38 -0.11 12.43
CA GLN A 28 -13.01 -1.19 13.20
C GLN A 28 -13.68 -2.26 12.34
N SER A 29 -13.95 -1.93 11.08
CA SER A 29 -14.56 -2.84 10.12
C SER A 29 -13.87 -2.79 8.77
N LYS A 30 -14.09 -3.83 7.97
CA LYS A 30 -13.51 -3.96 6.64
C LYS A 30 -13.99 -2.88 5.67
N MET A 31 -13.33 -2.78 4.51
CA MET A 31 -13.57 -1.75 3.51
C MET A 31 -15.00 -1.76 2.96
N PHE A 32 -15.60 -2.93 2.78
CA PHE A 32 -16.88 -3.10 2.11
C PHE A 32 -17.89 -3.93 2.89
N CYS A 33 -17.63 -4.26 4.16
CA CYS A 33 -18.55 -4.99 5.03
C CYS A 33 -18.28 -4.68 6.50
N SER A 34 -19.15 -5.17 7.38
CA SER A 34 -19.09 -4.95 8.84
C SER A 34 -18.21 -5.94 9.61
N CYS A 35 -17.49 -6.84 8.92
CA CYS A 35 -16.58 -7.77 9.62
C CYS A 35 -15.49 -6.99 10.36
N ALA A 36 -15.14 -7.48 11.54
CA ALA A 36 -14.07 -6.91 12.35
C ALA A 36 -12.70 -7.01 11.65
N THR A 37 -11.79 -6.12 12.01
CA THR A 37 -10.41 -6.05 11.51
C THR A 37 -9.39 -6.42 12.59
N GLU A 38 -9.85 -6.95 13.72
CA GLU A 38 -8.99 -7.28 14.87
C GLU A 38 -7.92 -8.32 14.48
N PHE A 39 -6.68 -8.02 14.84
CA PHE A 39 -5.56 -8.92 14.65
C PHE A 39 -5.61 -10.12 15.62
N GLY A 40 -5.22 -11.30 15.15
CA GLY A 40 -5.05 -12.50 16.01
C GLY A 40 -6.30 -13.34 16.20
N GLY A 41 -7.41 -13.05 15.51
CA GLY A 41 -8.58 -13.93 15.48
C GLY A 41 -8.27 -15.31 14.89
N ALA A 42 -9.04 -16.35 15.27
CA ALA A 42 -8.91 -17.66 14.66
C ALA A 42 -9.13 -17.59 13.14
N PRO A 43 -8.42 -18.38 12.31
CA PRO A 43 -8.52 -18.30 10.86
C PRO A 43 -9.96 -18.39 10.35
N ASN A 44 -10.31 -17.53 9.41
CA ASN A 44 -11.62 -17.48 8.74
C ASN A 44 -12.83 -17.23 9.65
N THR A 45 -12.64 -16.63 10.84
CA THR A 45 -13.74 -16.29 11.75
C THR A 45 -14.29 -14.89 11.57
N GLN A 46 -13.52 -13.99 10.92
CA GLN A 46 -13.91 -12.60 10.62
C GLN A 46 -14.28 -12.46 9.14
N THR A 47 -15.20 -13.30 8.69
CA THR A 47 -15.63 -13.36 7.28
C THR A 47 -17.16 -13.32 7.15
N CYS A 48 -17.65 -12.82 6.02
CA CYS A 48 -19.07 -12.78 5.70
C CYS A 48 -19.29 -12.99 4.19
N PRO A 49 -20.55 -13.14 3.74
CA PRO A 49 -20.84 -13.29 2.31
C PRO A 49 -20.26 -12.21 1.40
N VAL A 50 -20.09 -10.98 1.89
CA VAL A 50 -19.53 -9.87 1.09
C VAL A 50 -18.04 -10.07 0.87
N CYS A 51 -17.24 -10.20 1.92
CA CYS A 51 -15.79 -10.36 1.78
C CYS A 51 -15.37 -11.72 1.18
N LEU A 52 -16.26 -12.72 1.23
CA LEU A 52 -16.08 -14.01 0.55
C LEU A 52 -16.66 -14.03 -0.89
N ALA A 53 -17.20 -12.91 -1.35
CA ALA A 53 -17.79 -12.77 -2.70
C ALA A 53 -18.87 -13.80 -3.03
N LEU A 54 -19.74 -14.13 -2.07
CA LEU A 54 -20.85 -15.05 -2.35
C LEU A 54 -21.85 -14.40 -3.30
N PRO A 55 -22.50 -15.19 -4.19
CA PRO A 55 -23.44 -14.68 -5.17
C PRO A 55 -24.55 -13.82 -4.54
N GLY A 56 -24.77 -12.64 -5.10
CA GLY A 56 -25.81 -11.71 -4.64
C GLY A 56 -25.39 -10.77 -3.50
N ALA A 57 -24.21 -10.96 -2.89
CA ALA A 57 -23.69 -10.03 -1.90
C ALA A 57 -23.05 -8.82 -2.57
N LEU A 58 -23.41 -7.60 -2.13
CA LEU A 58 -22.92 -6.34 -2.69
C LEU A 58 -22.12 -5.56 -1.65
N PRO A 59 -21.02 -4.88 -2.06
CA PRO A 59 -20.21 -4.08 -1.18
C PRO A 59 -20.87 -2.76 -0.79
N VAL A 60 -20.61 -2.30 0.45
CA VAL A 60 -20.94 -0.95 0.92
C VAL A 60 -19.68 -0.36 1.51
N VAL A 61 -19.25 0.80 1.02
CA VAL A 61 -17.97 1.42 1.40
C VAL A 61 -17.96 1.89 2.86
N ASN A 62 -16.81 1.73 3.50
CA ASN A 62 -16.56 2.20 4.87
C ASN A 62 -16.26 3.71 4.86
N GLU A 63 -17.13 4.51 5.47
CA GLU A 63 -16.99 5.97 5.57
C GLU A 63 -15.69 6.38 6.27
N LYS A 64 -15.28 5.66 7.33
CA LYS A 64 -14.04 5.96 8.06
C LYS A 64 -12.80 5.76 7.21
N ALA A 65 -12.81 4.79 6.29
CA ALA A 65 -11.72 4.58 5.35
C ALA A 65 -11.61 5.77 4.37
N ILE A 66 -12.73 6.32 3.90
CA ILE A 66 -12.76 7.52 3.06
C ILE A 66 -12.17 8.72 3.81
N GLU A 67 -12.66 8.99 5.03
CA GLU A 67 -12.14 10.08 5.87
C GLU A 67 -10.64 9.98 6.10
N SER A 68 -10.17 8.77 6.47
CA SER A 68 -8.74 8.52 6.72
C SER A 68 -7.90 8.75 5.48
N THR A 69 -8.39 8.33 4.30
CA THR A 69 -7.71 8.55 3.02
C THR A 69 -7.62 10.03 2.68
N ILE A 70 -8.70 10.80 2.91
CA ILE A 70 -8.70 12.27 2.73
C ILE A 70 -7.68 12.94 3.67
N LEU A 71 -7.63 12.52 4.94
CA LEU A 71 -6.66 13.04 5.90
C LEU A 71 -5.21 12.78 5.45
N ILE A 72 -4.92 11.56 4.98
CA ILE A 72 -3.62 11.21 4.41
C ILE A 72 -3.32 12.11 3.21
N GLY A 73 -4.25 12.24 2.26
CA GLY A 73 -4.07 13.09 1.09
C GLY A 73 -3.77 14.54 1.43
N LEU A 74 -4.51 15.13 2.38
CA LEU A 74 -4.27 16.50 2.84
C LEU A 74 -2.89 16.66 3.49
N ALA A 75 -2.46 15.70 4.31
CA ALA A 75 -1.13 15.74 4.93
C ALA A 75 0.01 15.57 3.91
N LEU A 76 -0.25 14.92 2.79
CA LEU A 76 0.66 14.77 1.65
C LEU A 76 0.52 15.90 0.61
N ASN A 77 -0.13 17.01 0.97
CA ASN A 77 -0.35 18.16 0.08
C ASN A 77 -1.10 17.83 -1.22
N CYS A 78 -1.90 16.76 -1.23
CA CYS A 78 -2.70 16.38 -2.38
C CYS A 78 -3.92 17.26 -2.58
N LYS A 79 -4.38 17.33 -3.82
CA LYS A 79 -5.72 17.79 -4.15
C LYS A 79 -6.71 16.67 -3.86
N ILE A 80 -7.89 17.04 -3.33
CA ILE A 80 -8.99 16.09 -3.10
C ILE A 80 -9.94 16.17 -4.29
N ALA A 81 -10.26 15.03 -4.86
CA ALA A 81 -11.16 14.94 -6.01
C ALA A 81 -12.61 15.28 -5.59
N PRO A 82 -13.31 16.14 -6.34
CA PRO A 82 -14.74 16.40 -6.08
C PRO A 82 -15.64 15.22 -6.46
N TYR A 83 -15.12 14.32 -7.25
CA TYR A 83 -15.74 13.05 -7.68
C TYR A 83 -14.67 11.97 -7.75
N SER A 84 -15.03 10.78 -7.29
CA SER A 84 -14.14 9.63 -7.29
C SER A 84 -14.94 8.35 -7.56
N ARG A 85 -14.29 7.34 -8.08
CA ARG A 85 -14.91 6.07 -8.45
C ARG A 85 -14.01 4.90 -8.13
N PHE A 86 -14.62 3.78 -7.72
CA PHE A 86 -13.92 2.51 -7.63
C PHE A 86 -13.84 1.82 -9.00
N ALA A 87 -12.75 1.12 -9.21
CA ALA A 87 -12.47 0.25 -10.34
C ALA A 87 -12.26 -1.20 -9.88
N ARG A 88 -12.28 -2.14 -10.79
CA ARG A 88 -12.00 -3.55 -10.53
C ARG A 88 -10.67 -3.92 -11.17
N LYS A 89 -9.69 -4.28 -10.33
CA LYS A 89 -8.38 -4.79 -10.73
C LYS A 89 -8.45 -6.32 -10.74
N ASN A 90 -8.46 -6.92 -11.91
CA ASN A 90 -8.49 -8.38 -12.04
C ASN A 90 -7.28 -9.01 -11.35
N TYR A 91 -7.53 -9.98 -10.47
CA TYR A 91 -6.52 -10.66 -9.69
C TYR A 91 -6.96 -12.09 -9.40
N PHE A 92 -6.55 -13.00 -10.26
CA PHE A 92 -6.92 -14.42 -10.20
C PHE A 92 -5.93 -15.20 -9.35
N TYR A 93 -6.08 -15.08 -8.03
CA TYR A 93 -5.23 -15.79 -7.09
C TYR A 93 -6.08 -16.29 -5.90
N PRO A 94 -5.69 -17.41 -5.24
CA PRO A 94 -6.52 -18.04 -4.20
C PRO A 94 -6.83 -17.14 -2.99
N ASP A 95 -5.98 -16.15 -2.69
CA ASP A 95 -6.17 -15.22 -1.58
C ASP A 95 -7.15 -14.07 -1.89
N MET A 96 -7.66 -13.99 -3.13
CA MET A 96 -8.67 -13.03 -3.53
C MET A 96 -9.99 -13.75 -3.89
N PRO A 97 -10.94 -13.85 -2.96
CA PRO A 97 -12.17 -14.64 -3.16
C PRO A 97 -13.04 -14.14 -4.32
N LYS A 98 -12.98 -12.84 -4.62
CA LYS A 98 -13.73 -12.20 -5.71
C LYS A 98 -13.11 -12.37 -7.09
N ASN A 99 -11.87 -12.85 -7.19
CA ASN A 99 -11.03 -12.82 -8.39
C ASN A 99 -10.75 -11.41 -8.94
N PHE A 100 -11.09 -10.37 -8.20
CA PHE A 100 -10.71 -8.99 -8.46
C PHE A 100 -10.58 -8.23 -7.14
N GLN A 101 -9.71 -7.23 -7.13
CA GLN A 101 -9.57 -6.27 -6.05
C GLN A 101 -10.38 -5.02 -6.41
N ILE A 102 -11.19 -4.52 -5.48
CA ILE A 102 -11.79 -3.19 -5.63
C ILE A 102 -10.71 -2.17 -5.28
N SER A 103 -10.41 -1.30 -6.22
CA SER A 103 -9.34 -0.31 -6.16
C SER A 103 -9.77 1.00 -6.82
N GLN A 104 -8.86 1.94 -7.00
CA GLN A 104 -9.06 3.15 -7.78
C GLN A 104 -7.86 3.35 -8.71
N TYR A 105 -8.04 3.94 -9.88
CA TYR A 105 -6.96 4.17 -10.83
C TYR A 105 -7.03 5.56 -11.47
N ASP A 106 -7.96 5.75 -12.41
CA ASP A 106 -8.12 6.97 -13.20
C ASP A 106 -8.87 8.11 -12.48
N GLU A 107 -9.66 7.77 -11.47
CA GLU A 107 -10.42 8.72 -10.65
C GLU A 107 -10.18 8.47 -9.15
N PRO A 108 -8.92 8.64 -8.67
CA PRO A 108 -8.56 8.44 -7.28
C PRO A 108 -9.14 9.54 -6.40
N ILE A 109 -9.26 9.28 -5.09
CA ILE A 109 -9.76 10.26 -4.13
C ILE A 109 -8.79 11.42 -3.92
N CYS A 110 -7.46 11.18 -3.99
CA CYS A 110 -6.43 12.21 -3.83
C CYS A 110 -5.39 12.09 -4.95
N PHE A 111 -4.88 13.23 -5.42
CA PHE A 111 -3.90 13.30 -6.49
C PHE A 111 -3.03 14.56 -6.42
N ASP A 112 -1.92 14.59 -7.17
CA ASP A 112 -1.01 15.74 -7.31
C ASP A 112 -0.54 16.34 -5.97
N GLY A 113 0.05 15.49 -5.12
CA GLY A 113 0.64 15.89 -3.86
C GLY A 113 2.17 15.92 -3.88
N TYR A 114 2.77 16.15 -2.71
CA TYR A 114 4.21 16.06 -2.53
C TYR A 114 4.59 15.88 -1.05
N VAL A 115 5.79 15.36 -0.84
CA VAL A 115 6.48 15.33 0.45
C VAL A 115 7.90 15.83 0.23
N ASP A 116 8.36 16.75 1.07
CA ASP A 116 9.75 17.21 1.08
C ASP A 116 10.51 16.40 2.14
N VAL A 117 11.62 15.78 1.76
CA VAL A 117 12.50 15.03 2.66
C VAL A 117 13.91 15.60 2.65
N GLU A 118 14.61 15.48 3.77
CA GLU A 118 15.99 15.91 3.91
C GLU A 118 16.86 14.72 4.26
N ILE A 119 18.04 14.64 3.66
CA ILE A 119 19.06 13.65 3.96
C ILE A 119 20.38 14.35 4.26
N GLU A 120 21.17 13.78 5.16
CA GLU A 120 22.55 14.19 5.40
C GLU A 120 23.47 13.65 4.29
N THR A 121 24.29 14.50 3.72
CA THR A 121 25.30 14.12 2.73
C THR A 121 26.68 14.61 3.13
N GLU A 122 27.73 14.16 2.44
CA GLU A 122 29.11 14.62 2.65
C GLU A 122 29.28 16.15 2.44
N GLU A 123 28.37 16.75 1.68
CA GLU A 123 28.35 18.19 1.36
C GLU A 123 27.41 18.98 2.29
N GLY A 124 26.76 18.33 3.25
CA GLY A 124 25.74 18.87 4.15
C GLY A 124 24.34 18.38 3.82
N PRO A 125 23.31 18.93 4.52
CA PRO A 125 21.92 18.52 4.31
C PRO A 125 21.44 18.87 2.91
N LYS A 126 20.70 17.92 2.29
CA LYS A 126 20.13 18.08 0.95
C LYS A 126 18.65 17.72 0.97
N GLN A 127 17.84 18.60 0.40
CA GLN A 127 16.40 18.40 0.31
C GLN A 127 15.99 17.82 -1.04
N PHE A 128 14.99 16.92 -1.00
CA PHE A 128 14.36 16.34 -2.17
C PHE A 128 12.85 16.46 -2.05
N ARG A 129 12.21 16.92 -3.12
CA ARG A 129 10.75 16.87 -3.25
C ARG A 129 10.34 15.61 -3.95
N ILE A 130 9.49 14.82 -3.29
CA ILE A 130 8.91 13.58 -3.81
C ILE A 130 7.46 13.88 -4.18
N GLU A 131 7.19 13.96 -5.47
CA GLU A 131 5.84 14.21 -5.96
C GLU A 131 4.99 12.94 -5.81
N ILE A 132 3.77 13.12 -5.29
CA ILE A 132 2.76 12.08 -5.17
C ILE A 132 1.85 12.17 -6.39
N GLU A 133 1.74 11.08 -7.14
CA GLU A 133 0.83 11.00 -8.27
C GLU A 133 -0.61 10.86 -7.79
N ARG A 134 -0.84 9.90 -6.88
CA ARG A 134 -2.16 9.65 -6.29
C ARG A 134 -2.06 8.98 -4.93
N VAL A 135 -3.11 9.16 -4.16
CA VAL A 135 -3.41 8.37 -2.96
C VAL A 135 -4.80 7.79 -3.18
N HIS A 136 -4.90 6.49 -3.24
CA HIS A 136 -6.14 5.81 -3.59
C HIS A 136 -6.47 4.65 -2.64
N MET A 137 -7.76 4.32 -2.58
CA MET A 137 -8.26 3.26 -1.71
C MET A 137 -8.24 1.91 -2.41
N GLU A 138 -7.93 0.89 -1.64
CA GLU A 138 -7.94 -0.52 -2.00
C GLU A 138 -8.51 -1.37 -0.86
N GLU A 139 -8.63 -2.65 -1.09
CA GLU A 139 -8.87 -3.66 -0.06
C GLU A 139 -7.72 -4.67 -0.05
N ASP A 140 -7.37 -5.18 1.13
CA ASP A 140 -6.32 -6.20 1.25
C ASP A 140 -6.83 -7.58 0.79
N THR A 141 -5.89 -8.44 0.44
CA THR A 141 -6.12 -9.86 0.12
C THR A 141 -6.13 -10.72 1.39
N GLY A 142 -6.57 -11.97 1.27
CA GLY A 142 -6.40 -12.96 2.32
C GLY A 142 -4.92 -13.27 2.55
N LYS A 143 -4.65 -14.03 3.62
CA LYS A 143 -3.31 -14.51 3.95
C LYS A 143 -3.14 -15.92 3.41
N SER A 144 -2.06 -16.14 2.64
CA SER A 144 -1.62 -17.48 2.24
C SER A 144 -0.51 -17.97 3.13
N LEU A 145 -0.67 -19.16 3.69
CA LEU A 145 0.34 -19.85 4.48
C LEU A 145 0.80 -21.09 3.71
N HIS A 146 2.05 -21.11 3.28
CA HIS A 146 2.64 -22.22 2.55
C HIS A 146 3.22 -23.23 3.53
N VAL A 147 2.74 -24.48 3.47
CA VAL A 147 3.13 -25.57 4.36
C VAL A 147 4.00 -26.57 3.61
N GLY A 148 5.06 -27.05 4.26
CA GLY A 148 6.11 -27.85 3.63
C GLY A 148 7.19 -26.97 2.97
N GLY A 149 8.29 -27.60 2.58
CA GLY A 149 9.45 -26.91 1.99
C GLY A 149 10.31 -26.16 3.01
N ALA A 150 11.56 -25.89 2.62
CA ALA A 150 12.57 -25.28 3.53
C ALA A 150 12.48 -23.75 3.63
N THR A 151 11.72 -23.07 2.77
CA THR A 151 11.81 -21.59 2.62
C THR A 151 10.52 -20.84 2.97
N GLY A 152 9.42 -21.53 3.27
CA GLY A 152 8.09 -20.91 3.47
C GLY A 152 7.52 -20.24 2.19
N ARG A 153 8.17 -20.45 1.04
CA ARG A 153 7.69 -19.96 -0.26
C ARG A 153 6.80 -20.98 -0.93
N ILE A 154 5.97 -20.53 -1.89
CA ILE A 154 5.08 -21.40 -2.67
C ILE A 154 5.85 -22.51 -3.42
N HIS A 155 7.05 -22.20 -3.93
CA HIS A 155 7.93 -23.19 -4.55
C HIS A 155 8.47 -24.17 -3.51
N GLY A 156 8.08 -25.43 -3.65
CA GLY A 156 8.45 -26.52 -2.74
C GLY A 156 7.48 -26.71 -1.56
N ALA A 157 6.39 -25.97 -1.50
CA ALA A 157 5.31 -26.21 -0.54
C ALA A 157 4.45 -27.38 -1.00
N ASP A 158 4.02 -28.24 -0.05
CA ASP A 158 3.13 -29.35 -0.32
C ASP A 158 1.69 -28.88 -0.54
N TYR A 159 1.27 -27.85 0.20
CA TYR A 159 -0.04 -27.21 0.10
C TYR A 159 -0.02 -25.81 0.70
N SER A 160 -1.09 -25.06 0.48
CA SER A 160 -1.29 -23.74 1.08
C SER A 160 -2.62 -23.68 1.84
N LEU A 161 -2.60 -23.02 3.00
CA LEU A 161 -3.79 -22.69 3.77
C LEU A 161 -4.14 -21.24 3.49
N LEU A 162 -5.43 -20.94 3.40
CA LEU A 162 -5.94 -19.59 3.18
C LEU A 162 -6.70 -19.11 4.41
N ASP A 163 -6.37 -17.90 4.86
CA ASP A 163 -7.09 -17.19 5.90
C ASP A 163 -7.62 -15.88 5.35
N TYR A 164 -8.94 -15.75 5.29
CA TYR A 164 -9.63 -14.59 4.75
C TYR A 164 -9.98 -13.54 5.81
N ASN A 165 -9.50 -13.66 7.05
CA ASN A 165 -9.68 -12.63 8.07
C ASN A 165 -9.14 -11.28 7.60
N ARG A 166 -8.00 -11.28 6.89
CA ARG A 166 -7.40 -10.06 6.33
C ARG A 166 -8.11 -9.58 5.05
N ALA A 167 -8.72 -10.47 4.27
CA ALA A 167 -9.37 -10.11 3.01
C ALA A 167 -10.42 -9.02 3.22
N GLY A 168 -10.27 -7.89 2.55
CA GLY A 168 -11.15 -6.74 2.64
C GLY A 168 -10.79 -5.72 3.73
N ILE A 169 -9.68 -5.86 4.44
CA ILE A 169 -9.18 -4.79 5.33
C ILE A 169 -8.87 -3.56 4.46
N PRO A 170 -9.24 -2.33 4.91
CA PRO A 170 -9.01 -1.14 4.14
C PRO A 170 -7.52 -0.85 3.96
N LEU A 171 -7.10 -0.70 2.71
CA LEU A 171 -5.78 -0.25 2.30
C LEU A 171 -5.84 1.10 1.61
N VAL A 172 -4.77 1.86 1.78
CA VAL A 172 -4.45 3.04 0.97
C VAL A 172 -3.13 2.80 0.28
N GLU A 173 -3.08 3.00 -1.02
CA GLU A 173 -1.85 2.98 -1.79
C GLU A 173 -1.42 4.41 -2.12
N ILE A 174 -0.19 4.76 -1.74
CA ILE A 174 0.46 6.05 -2.00
C ILE A 174 1.48 5.83 -3.11
N VAL A 175 1.20 6.39 -4.28
CA VAL A 175 2.03 6.23 -5.49
C VAL A 175 2.79 7.52 -5.77
N THR A 176 4.11 7.44 -5.87
CA THR A 176 4.93 8.59 -6.25
C THR A 176 5.07 8.69 -7.76
N LYS A 177 5.31 9.92 -8.26
CA LYS A 177 5.93 10.10 -9.57
C LYS A 177 7.40 9.66 -9.50
N ILE A 178 8.03 9.54 -10.66
CA ILE A 178 9.47 9.30 -10.72
C ILE A 178 10.21 10.45 -10.03
N VAL A 179 11.12 10.12 -9.11
CA VAL A 179 11.94 11.09 -8.38
C VAL A 179 13.26 11.27 -9.13
N PRO A 180 13.45 12.42 -9.83
CA PRO A 180 14.67 12.67 -10.58
C PRO A 180 15.80 13.17 -9.69
N GLY A 181 17.04 13.07 -10.18
CA GLY A 181 18.20 13.74 -9.62
C GLY A 181 18.66 13.21 -8.25
N THR A 182 18.27 11.99 -7.89
CA THR A 182 18.71 11.38 -6.64
C THR A 182 20.16 10.90 -6.71
N GLY A 183 20.63 10.48 -7.90
CA GLY A 183 21.99 9.99 -8.12
C GLY A 183 22.37 8.90 -7.12
N LYS A 184 23.58 8.99 -6.56
CA LYS A 184 24.07 8.02 -5.56
C LYS A 184 23.26 7.97 -4.27
N TYR A 185 22.40 8.95 -4.02
CA TYR A 185 21.58 9.06 -2.79
C TYR A 185 20.17 8.44 -2.91
N ALA A 186 19.86 7.74 -3.99
CA ALA A 186 18.54 7.12 -4.18
C ALA A 186 18.10 6.23 -3.01
N PRO A 187 18.96 5.37 -2.40
CA PRO A 187 18.57 4.57 -1.24
C PRO A 187 18.24 5.41 0.01
N GLU A 188 19.03 6.45 0.28
CA GLU A 188 18.85 7.35 1.42
C GLU A 188 17.57 8.17 1.27
N VAL A 189 17.29 8.65 0.07
CA VAL A 189 16.05 9.38 -0.26
C VAL A 189 14.83 8.49 -0.08
N ALA A 190 14.88 7.25 -0.58
CA ALA A 190 13.81 6.28 -0.38
C ALA A 190 13.56 5.99 1.10
N LYS A 191 14.62 5.80 1.88
CA LYS A 191 14.54 5.57 3.33
C LYS A 191 13.95 6.77 4.06
N ALA A 192 14.39 7.98 3.75
CA ALA A 192 13.86 9.21 4.34
C ALA A 192 12.37 9.39 4.02
N TYR A 193 11.96 9.13 2.79
CA TYR A 193 10.54 9.18 2.40
C TYR A 193 9.67 8.22 3.20
N VAL A 194 10.08 6.96 3.33
CA VAL A 194 9.31 5.97 4.11
C VAL A 194 9.26 6.35 5.59
N ALA A 195 10.33 6.92 6.15
CA ALA A 195 10.35 7.41 7.53
C ALA A 195 9.37 8.58 7.72
N GLU A 196 9.39 9.56 6.83
CA GLU A 196 8.48 10.72 6.87
C GLU A 196 7.01 10.29 6.73
N LEU A 197 6.72 9.38 5.79
CA LEU A 197 5.36 8.81 5.67
C LEU A 197 4.89 8.17 6.97
N ARG A 198 5.73 7.37 7.60
CA ARG A 198 5.40 6.72 8.87
C ARG A 198 5.08 7.73 9.96
N ASP A 199 5.86 8.79 10.08
CA ASP A 199 5.65 9.83 11.09
C ASP A 199 4.36 10.60 10.82
N ILE A 200 4.04 10.91 9.56
CA ILE A 200 2.75 11.50 9.16
C ILE A 200 1.59 10.58 9.55
N LEU A 201 1.62 9.30 9.17
CA LEU A 201 0.55 8.34 9.43
C LEU A 201 0.30 8.13 10.92
N ARG A 202 1.37 8.06 11.73
CA ARG A 202 1.28 8.00 13.19
C ARG A 202 0.68 9.28 13.78
N GLY A 203 1.10 10.44 13.28
CA GLY A 203 0.55 11.73 13.70
C GLY A 203 -0.95 11.85 13.43
N LEU A 204 -1.42 11.32 12.30
CA LEU A 204 -2.84 11.27 11.93
C LEU A 204 -3.63 10.19 12.68
N LYS A 205 -2.96 9.21 13.29
CA LYS A 205 -3.59 8.06 13.98
C LYS A 205 -4.51 7.24 13.06
N VAL A 206 -4.14 7.10 11.80
CA VAL A 206 -4.93 6.35 10.79
C VAL A 206 -4.40 4.96 10.55
N SER A 207 -3.22 4.65 11.04
CA SER A 207 -2.55 3.35 10.95
C SER A 207 -1.67 3.10 12.17
N ASP A 208 -1.36 1.84 12.44
CA ASP A 208 -0.51 1.40 13.58
C ASP A 208 0.97 1.23 13.20
N VAL A 209 1.43 1.78 12.07
CA VAL A 209 2.79 1.68 11.52
C VAL A 209 3.89 2.34 12.38
#